data_b3eda8de2612df60b60ff33655d8ed7e
#
_entry.id   b3eda8de2612df60b60ff33655d8ed7e
#
_cell.length_a   1.000
_cell.length_b   1.000
_cell.length_c   1.000
_cell.angle_alpha   90.00
_cell.angle_beta   90.00
_cell.angle_gamma   90.00
#
_symmetry.space_group_name_H-M   'P 1'
#
loop_
_entity.id
_entity.type
_entity.pdbx_description
1 polymer ?
#
loop_
_entity_poly.entity_id
_entity_poly.type
_entity_poly.pdbx_seq_one_letter_code
_entity_poly.pdbx_strand_id
1 'polypeptide(L)'
;YTKASIEHYSKQWFEYPYPAAVNVAGNEGGMEYPGIVFCHMNSKGEGLWGVTDHEFGHIWFPMIVGSNERVNGWMDEGFNTFINDISTKEFNNGEYYKKQSLQRMAGYLFGDGLEPVTTQPDNMRERNIGALLYYKPGAGMTVLRETILGEEKFDKALRQYIKYWAFKHPMPEDFFRTMENVSGEELSWFWRGWFLNKWTIDQAINSVKYVDGDYKKGVIIKVENLGQLPMPTTVQINFKDGTSQEVKLPIEVWKRNTEWTFKVPSNKEVATVKLDPKGALPDIDLKNNTFNMADARAVEKINPKDYAGTFTSKQINAEFVMKAENDKLNLVFSGQTIPLDYQGENKFTNEQGGIDLTFSKDKKSFSIEEAGQKIEFIKK
;
A
#
# COMPACT_ATOMS: atom_id res chain seq x y z
N TYR A 1 -33.58 1.40 -13.82
CA TYR A 1 -32.43 1.54 -12.92
C TYR A 1 -32.87 1.54 -11.45
N THR A 2 -33.83 2.38 -11.03
CA THR A 2 -34.35 2.44 -9.64
C THR A 2 -34.66 1.06 -9.05
N LYS A 3 -35.44 0.22 -9.77
CA LYS A 3 -35.77 -1.14 -9.32
C LYS A 3 -34.51 -1.98 -9.11
N ALA A 4 -33.58 -1.93 -10.04
CA ALA A 4 -32.34 -2.73 -9.98
C ALA A 4 -31.48 -2.33 -8.78
N SER A 5 -31.27 -1.04 -8.51
CA SER A 5 -30.58 -0.53 -7.33
C SER A 5 -31.21 -1.00 -6.03
N ILE A 6 -32.51 -0.78 -5.87
CA ILE A 6 -33.25 -1.14 -4.65
C ILE A 6 -33.19 -2.66 -4.39
N GLU A 7 -33.41 -3.48 -5.41
CA GLU A 7 -33.34 -4.95 -5.28
C GLU A 7 -31.94 -5.44 -4.95
N HIS A 8 -30.90 -4.85 -5.59
CA HIS A 8 -29.51 -5.20 -5.30
C HIS A 8 -29.14 -4.89 -3.84
N TYR A 9 -29.32 -3.63 -3.41
CA TYR A 9 -28.95 -3.21 -2.07
C TYR A 9 -29.78 -3.87 -0.98
N SER A 10 -31.08 -4.12 -1.23
CA SER A 10 -31.94 -4.86 -0.29
C SER A 10 -31.44 -6.28 -0.05
N LYS A 11 -31.05 -6.97 -1.10
CA LYS A 11 -30.50 -8.33 -1.03
C LYS A 11 -29.11 -8.36 -0.39
N GLN A 12 -28.25 -7.40 -0.77
CA GLN A 12 -26.83 -7.45 -0.40
C GLN A 12 -26.60 -6.96 1.04
N TRP A 13 -27.30 -5.89 1.46
CA TRP A 13 -26.98 -5.19 2.70
C TRP A 13 -28.09 -5.19 3.74
N PHE A 14 -29.25 -4.62 3.41
CA PHE A 14 -30.39 -4.47 4.32
C PHE A 14 -31.66 -4.22 3.52
N GLU A 15 -32.79 -4.75 3.93
CA GLU A 15 -34.08 -4.59 3.23
C GLU A 15 -34.51 -3.11 3.17
N TYR A 16 -34.92 -2.65 1.98
CA TYR A 16 -35.41 -1.28 1.76
C TYR A 16 -36.62 -0.99 2.65
N PRO A 17 -36.58 0.05 3.51
CA PRO A 17 -37.56 0.20 4.57
C PRO A 17 -38.78 1.06 4.19
N TYR A 18 -38.73 1.76 3.05
CA TYR A 18 -39.78 2.71 2.68
C TYR A 18 -40.84 2.06 1.80
N PRO A 19 -42.13 2.58 1.83
CA PRO A 19 -43.23 1.99 1.06
C PRO A 19 -43.12 2.22 -0.46
N ALA A 20 -42.33 3.19 -0.89
CA ALA A 20 -42.12 3.51 -2.30
C ALA A 20 -40.71 4.06 -2.51
N ALA A 21 -40.18 3.87 -3.72
CA ALA A 21 -38.92 4.48 -4.20
C ALA A 21 -39.24 5.40 -5.38
N VAL A 22 -39.04 6.69 -5.21
CA VAL A 22 -39.37 7.71 -6.20
C VAL A 22 -38.08 8.33 -6.77
N ASN A 23 -37.95 8.31 -8.11
CA ASN A 23 -36.85 8.99 -8.81
C ASN A 23 -37.43 10.12 -9.63
N VAL A 24 -37.04 11.36 -9.32
CA VAL A 24 -37.52 12.57 -9.97
C VAL A 24 -36.47 13.10 -10.93
N ALA A 25 -36.77 13.18 -12.22
CA ALA A 25 -35.93 13.83 -13.22
C ALA A 25 -36.12 15.34 -13.16
N GLY A 26 -35.05 16.09 -12.91
CA GLY A 26 -35.09 17.55 -12.76
C GLY A 26 -33.78 18.21 -13.21
N ASN A 27 -33.55 19.42 -12.74
CA ASN A 27 -32.33 20.18 -13.02
C ASN A 27 -31.20 19.87 -12.05
N GLU A 28 -31.50 19.20 -10.91
CA GLU A 28 -30.50 18.79 -9.92
C GLU A 28 -29.59 17.72 -10.51
N GLY A 29 -28.29 17.77 -10.19
CA GLY A 29 -27.29 16.82 -10.66
C GLY A 29 -27.49 15.43 -10.08
N GLY A 30 -27.79 15.41 -8.80
CA GLY A 30 -28.13 14.26 -7.96
C GLY A 30 -28.45 14.78 -6.57
N MET A 31 -29.41 14.19 -5.90
CA MET A 31 -29.72 14.49 -4.48
C MET A 31 -30.59 13.40 -3.88
N GLU A 32 -30.22 12.97 -2.70
CA GLU A 32 -30.86 11.92 -1.94
C GLU A 32 -31.78 12.47 -0.84
N TYR A 33 -32.88 11.78 -0.65
CA TYR A 33 -33.80 11.94 0.49
C TYR A 33 -34.43 10.58 0.86
N PRO A 34 -34.96 10.40 2.06
CA PRO A 34 -35.67 9.16 2.42
C PRO A 34 -36.79 8.84 1.45
N GLY A 35 -36.60 7.79 0.64
CA GLY A 35 -37.62 7.29 -0.30
C GLY A 35 -37.82 8.07 -1.59
N ILE A 36 -37.11 9.19 -1.79
CA ILE A 36 -37.19 10.01 -3.00
C ILE A 36 -35.79 10.56 -3.35
N VAL A 37 -35.40 10.43 -4.61
CA VAL A 37 -34.13 10.95 -5.11
C VAL A 37 -34.35 11.84 -6.34
N PHE A 38 -33.40 12.76 -6.59
CA PHE A 38 -33.40 13.58 -7.78
C PHE A 38 -32.23 13.18 -8.69
N CYS A 39 -32.49 13.12 -10.00
CA CYS A 39 -31.49 12.86 -11.01
C CYS A 39 -31.60 13.89 -12.14
N HIS A 40 -30.49 14.28 -12.75
CA HIS A 40 -30.50 15.25 -13.83
C HIS A 40 -31.26 14.70 -15.05
N MET A 41 -32.26 15.45 -15.55
CA MET A 41 -33.18 15.01 -16.61
C MET A 41 -32.49 14.68 -17.94
N ASN A 42 -31.27 15.17 -18.18
CA ASN A 42 -30.51 14.88 -19.40
C ASN A 42 -29.55 13.68 -19.25
N SER A 43 -29.45 13.05 -18.08
CA SER A 43 -28.63 11.87 -17.86
C SER A 43 -29.18 10.67 -18.65
N LYS A 44 -28.30 9.88 -19.26
CA LYS A 44 -28.65 8.71 -20.07
C LYS A 44 -27.63 7.59 -19.93
N GLY A 45 -28.04 6.35 -20.17
CA GLY A 45 -27.14 5.17 -20.18
C GLY A 45 -26.33 5.05 -18.89
N GLU A 46 -25.01 4.90 -19.01
CA GLU A 46 -24.07 4.79 -17.88
C GLU A 46 -24.21 5.94 -16.88
N GLY A 47 -24.33 7.19 -17.37
CA GLY A 47 -24.46 8.35 -16.49
C GLY A 47 -25.78 8.36 -15.70
N LEU A 48 -26.90 7.91 -16.32
CA LEU A 48 -28.16 7.77 -15.60
C LEU A 48 -28.15 6.61 -14.61
N TRP A 49 -27.51 5.49 -14.97
CA TRP A 49 -27.28 4.41 -14.02
C TRP A 49 -26.49 4.90 -12.82
N GLY A 50 -25.34 5.54 -13.07
CA GLY A 50 -24.43 6.01 -12.02
C GLY A 50 -25.12 6.95 -11.03
N VAL A 51 -25.82 8.00 -11.50
CA VAL A 51 -26.52 8.93 -10.59
C VAL A 51 -27.70 8.23 -9.89
N THR A 52 -28.47 7.39 -10.58
CA THR A 52 -29.60 6.69 -9.96
C THR A 52 -29.14 5.73 -8.87
N ASP A 53 -28.10 4.95 -9.15
CA ASP A 53 -27.54 3.98 -8.21
C ASP A 53 -26.88 4.67 -6.99
N HIS A 54 -26.19 5.79 -7.23
CA HIS A 54 -25.60 6.61 -6.19
C HIS A 54 -26.66 7.18 -5.25
N GLU A 55 -27.65 7.88 -5.77
CA GLU A 55 -28.67 8.50 -4.94
C GLU A 55 -29.52 7.47 -4.16
N PHE A 56 -29.82 6.32 -4.77
CA PHE A 56 -30.49 5.24 -4.03
C PHE A 56 -29.56 4.50 -3.06
N GLY A 57 -28.27 4.48 -3.27
CA GLY A 57 -27.31 3.93 -2.33
C GLY A 57 -27.29 4.70 -1.00
N HIS A 58 -27.50 6.02 -1.04
CA HIS A 58 -27.69 6.87 0.14
C HIS A 58 -28.87 6.46 1.04
N ILE A 59 -29.80 5.68 0.56
CA ILE A 59 -30.82 5.09 1.43
C ILE A 59 -30.19 4.21 2.52
N TRP A 60 -29.08 3.56 2.23
CA TRP A 60 -28.31 2.80 3.23
C TRP A 60 -27.37 3.68 4.03
N PHE A 61 -26.71 4.65 3.40
CA PHE A 61 -25.81 5.62 4.00
C PHE A 61 -26.06 7.02 3.42
N PRO A 62 -26.67 7.99 4.17
CA PRO A 62 -26.85 8.01 5.61
C PRO A 62 -28.28 7.71 6.09
N MET A 63 -29.25 7.32 5.23
CA MET A 63 -30.65 7.28 5.65
C MET A 63 -30.95 6.13 6.65
N ILE A 64 -30.52 4.90 6.37
CA ILE A 64 -30.67 3.79 7.31
C ILE A 64 -29.64 3.88 8.43
N VAL A 65 -28.37 4.12 8.10
CA VAL A 65 -27.29 4.30 9.07
C VAL A 65 -26.92 5.79 9.11
N GLY A 66 -27.52 6.51 10.03
CA GLY A 66 -27.56 7.97 10.05
C GLY A 66 -26.35 8.63 10.65
N SER A 67 -25.17 8.55 10.02
CA SER A 67 -23.99 9.31 10.44
C SER A 67 -24.21 10.82 10.33
N ASN A 68 -23.48 11.61 11.13
CA ASN A 68 -23.49 13.06 11.06
C ASN A 68 -22.63 13.54 9.87
N GLU A 69 -23.24 13.81 8.73
CA GLU A 69 -22.60 14.21 7.48
C GLU A 69 -21.79 15.52 7.64
N ARG A 70 -22.26 16.46 8.46
CA ARG A 70 -21.57 17.75 8.70
C ARG A 70 -20.25 17.58 9.44
N VAL A 71 -20.05 16.43 10.11
CA VAL A 71 -18.83 16.11 10.84
C VAL A 71 -18.04 14.99 10.15
N ASN A 72 -18.74 13.98 9.67
CA ASN A 72 -18.17 12.74 9.14
C ASN A 72 -18.72 12.41 7.74
N GLY A 73 -18.69 13.37 6.81
CA GLY A 73 -19.25 13.21 5.46
C GLY A 73 -18.69 12.02 4.66
N TRP A 74 -17.50 11.53 5.02
CA TRP A 74 -16.92 10.32 4.42
C TRP A 74 -17.69 9.02 4.78
N MET A 75 -18.47 9.01 5.87
CA MET A 75 -19.33 7.85 6.24
C MET A 75 -20.62 7.82 5.43
N ASP A 76 -20.98 8.92 4.85
CA ASP A 76 -22.04 9.08 3.88
C ASP A 76 -21.52 8.71 2.48
N GLU A 77 -20.79 9.60 1.86
CA GLU A 77 -20.33 9.50 0.48
C GLU A 77 -19.36 8.35 0.23
N GLY A 78 -18.47 8.08 1.18
CA GLY A 78 -17.44 7.05 1.02
C GLY A 78 -18.01 5.64 1.10
N PHE A 79 -18.94 5.38 2.03
CA PHE A 79 -19.62 4.10 2.09
C PHE A 79 -20.51 3.90 0.88
N ASN A 80 -21.20 4.96 0.46
CA ASN A 80 -22.04 4.92 -0.73
C ASN A 80 -21.19 4.65 -1.99
N THR A 81 -20.09 5.38 -2.20
CA THR A 81 -19.16 5.13 -3.32
C THR A 81 -18.70 3.66 -3.36
N PHE A 82 -18.40 3.07 -2.19
CA PHE A 82 -18.00 1.67 -2.10
C PHE A 82 -19.10 0.69 -2.52
N ILE A 83 -20.36 0.87 -2.01
CA ILE A 83 -21.46 -0.04 -2.36
C ILE A 83 -21.91 0.14 -3.82
N ASN A 84 -21.77 1.34 -4.39
CA ASN A 84 -22.05 1.61 -5.81
C ASN A 84 -21.12 0.84 -6.75
N ASP A 85 -19.84 0.66 -6.40
CA ASP A 85 -18.91 -0.14 -7.22
C ASP A 85 -19.36 -1.60 -7.30
N ILE A 86 -19.82 -2.16 -6.18
CA ILE A 86 -20.34 -3.53 -6.10
C ILE A 86 -21.65 -3.67 -6.90
N SER A 87 -22.57 -2.72 -6.71
CA SER A 87 -23.85 -2.69 -7.43
C SER A 87 -23.63 -2.61 -8.94
N THR A 88 -22.80 -1.69 -9.40
CA THR A 88 -22.47 -1.51 -10.82
C THR A 88 -21.81 -2.74 -11.43
N LYS A 89 -20.97 -3.45 -10.67
CA LYS A 89 -20.34 -4.70 -11.11
C LYS A 89 -21.35 -5.82 -11.35
N GLU A 90 -22.44 -5.85 -10.60
CA GLU A 90 -23.50 -6.86 -10.74
C GLU A 90 -24.60 -6.44 -11.75
N PHE A 91 -24.82 -5.14 -11.93
CA PHE A 91 -25.85 -4.64 -12.82
C PHE A 91 -25.64 -5.12 -14.27
N ASN A 92 -26.64 -5.80 -14.85
CA ASN A 92 -26.60 -6.34 -16.22
C ASN A 92 -25.28 -7.05 -16.58
N ASN A 93 -24.76 -7.87 -15.68
CA ASN A 93 -23.46 -8.54 -15.83
C ASN A 93 -22.28 -7.58 -16.02
N GLY A 94 -22.30 -6.43 -15.37
CA GLY A 94 -21.24 -5.44 -15.41
C GLY A 94 -21.26 -4.54 -16.65
N GLU A 95 -22.42 -4.31 -17.26
CA GLU A 95 -22.55 -3.48 -18.48
C GLU A 95 -21.82 -2.14 -18.40
N TYR A 96 -21.91 -1.48 -17.23
CA TYR A 96 -21.29 -0.17 -17.00
C TYR A 96 -20.04 -0.24 -16.08
N TYR A 97 -19.68 -1.44 -15.63
CA TYR A 97 -18.58 -1.60 -14.69
C TYR A 97 -17.22 -1.42 -15.35
N LYS A 98 -16.42 -0.54 -14.78
CA LYS A 98 -15.02 -0.34 -15.17
C LYS A 98 -14.17 -0.45 -13.92
N LYS A 99 -13.41 -1.55 -13.79
CA LYS A 99 -12.52 -1.71 -12.64
C LYS A 99 -11.54 -0.54 -12.56
N GLN A 100 -11.64 0.21 -11.47
CA GLN A 100 -10.70 1.29 -11.20
C GLN A 100 -9.35 0.72 -10.75
N SER A 101 -8.28 1.30 -11.25
CA SER A 101 -6.93 0.92 -10.85
C SER A 101 -6.51 1.77 -9.64
N LEU A 102 -6.44 1.17 -8.46
CA LEU A 102 -5.96 1.84 -7.26
C LEU A 102 -4.55 2.40 -7.43
N GLN A 103 -3.68 1.68 -8.16
CA GLN A 103 -2.33 2.16 -8.47
C GLN A 103 -2.34 3.48 -9.25
N ARG A 104 -3.24 3.62 -10.24
CA ARG A 104 -3.36 4.88 -11.01
C ARG A 104 -3.95 6.02 -10.19
N MET A 105 -4.73 5.68 -9.18
CA MET A 105 -5.34 6.65 -8.27
C MET A 105 -4.41 7.07 -7.12
N ALA A 106 -3.26 6.44 -6.92
CA ALA A 106 -2.39 6.69 -5.78
C ALA A 106 -2.08 8.17 -5.55
N GLY A 107 -1.70 8.90 -6.60
CA GLY A 107 -1.44 10.35 -6.51
C GLY A 107 -2.67 11.18 -6.15
N TYR A 108 -3.88 10.74 -6.50
CA TYR A 108 -5.14 11.38 -6.13
C TYR A 108 -5.55 11.05 -4.69
N LEU A 109 -5.33 9.81 -4.25
CA LEU A 109 -5.70 9.34 -2.91
C LEU A 109 -4.71 9.76 -1.81
N PHE A 110 -3.44 9.99 -2.17
CA PHE A 110 -2.35 10.27 -1.23
C PHE A 110 -1.54 11.53 -1.58
N GLY A 111 -2.12 12.46 -2.33
CA GLY A 111 -1.45 13.72 -2.69
C GLY A 111 -1.10 14.57 -1.46
N ASP A 112 0.04 15.25 -1.50
CA ASP A 112 0.59 16.06 -0.38
C ASP A 112 -0.37 17.14 0.14
N GLY A 113 -1.28 17.60 -0.71
CA GLY A 113 -2.24 18.65 -0.38
C GLY A 113 -3.52 18.19 0.31
N LEU A 114 -3.68 16.87 0.58
CA LEU A 114 -4.89 16.33 1.20
C LEU A 114 -4.86 16.49 2.72
N GLU A 115 -6.03 16.71 3.32
CA GLU A 115 -6.30 16.56 4.74
C GLU A 115 -6.54 15.07 5.10
N PRO A 116 -6.57 14.68 6.38
CA PRO A 116 -7.10 13.36 6.78
C PRO A 116 -8.56 13.18 6.34
N VAL A 117 -8.95 11.93 6.08
CA VAL A 117 -10.35 11.57 5.69
C VAL A 117 -11.36 12.04 6.74
N THR A 118 -10.99 11.98 8.02
CA THR A 118 -11.85 12.40 9.14
C THR A 118 -11.93 13.90 9.38
N THR A 119 -11.35 14.71 8.49
CA THR A 119 -11.52 16.16 8.56
C THR A 119 -12.98 16.52 8.29
N GLN A 120 -13.53 17.44 9.09
CA GLN A 120 -14.89 17.91 8.90
C GLN A 120 -15.02 18.59 7.51
N PRO A 121 -16.10 18.36 6.76
CA PRO A 121 -16.29 18.92 5.43
C PRO A 121 -16.10 20.44 5.35
N ASP A 122 -16.60 21.19 6.33
CA ASP A 122 -16.47 22.65 6.38
C ASP A 122 -15.01 23.14 6.55
N ASN A 123 -14.11 22.25 6.96
CA ASN A 123 -12.66 22.51 7.14
C ASN A 123 -11.80 21.93 6.00
N MET A 124 -12.42 21.25 5.03
CA MET A 124 -11.71 20.74 3.86
C MET A 124 -11.53 21.83 2.81
N ARG A 125 -10.46 21.73 2.05
CA ARG A 125 -10.34 22.52 0.81
C ARG A 125 -11.32 21.97 -0.21
N GLU A 126 -12.07 22.85 -0.87
CA GLU A 126 -13.08 22.47 -1.87
C GLU A 126 -12.57 21.45 -2.91
N ARG A 127 -11.35 21.67 -3.42
CA ARG A 127 -10.71 20.76 -4.39
C ARG A 127 -10.45 19.33 -3.87
N ASN A 128 -10.45 19.12 -2.56
CA ASN A 128 -10.16 17.85 -1.90
C ASN A 128 -11.43 17.07 -1.52
N ILE A 129 -12.61 17.69 -1.57
CA ILE A 129 -13.89 17.10 -1.19
C ILE A 129 -14.12 15.77 -1.91
N GLY A 130 -13.99 15.74 -3.23
CA GLY A 130 -14.18 14.50 -4.01
C GLY A 130 -13.23 13.38 -3.57
N ALA A 131 -11.95 13.71 -3.34
CA ALA A 131 -10.97 12.71 -2.89
C ALA A 131 -11.29 12.19 -1.48
N LEU A 132 -11.63 13.09 -0.54
CA LEU A 132 -11.68 12.75 0.89
C LEU A 132 -13.04 12.25 1.36
N LEU A 133 -14.13 12.70 0.76
CA LEU A 133 -15.46 12.20 1.12
C LEU A 133 -15.83 10.94 0.33
N TYR A 134 -15.49 10.84 -0.96
CA TYR A 134 -15.91 9.78 -1.88
C TYR A 134 -14.83 8.72 -2.09
N TYR A 135 -13.76 9.09 -2.83
CA TYR A 135 -12.87 8.10 -3.42
C TYR A 135 -11.88 7.47 -2.43
N LYS A 136 -11.27 8.22 -1.53
CA LYS A 136 -10.30 7.66 -0.58
C LYS A 136 -10.97 6.74 0.45
N PRO A 137 -12.09 7.11 1.09
CA PRO A 137 -12.79 6.17 1.97
C PRO A 137 -13.38 4.98 1.19
N GLY A 138 -13.97 5.17 0.00
CA GLY A 138 -14.44 4.08 -0.84
C GLY A 138 -13.34 3.10 -1.22
N ALA A 139 -12.17 3.60 -1.65
CA ALA A 139 -10.99 2.79 -1.92
C ALA A 139 -10.49 2.06 -0.66
N GLY A 140 -10.57 2.70 0.51
CA GLY A 140 -10.23 2.07 1.79
C GLY A 140 -11.11 0.87 2.10
N MET A 141 -12.41 0.99 1.86
CA MET A 141 -13.35 -0.12 2.01
C MET A 141 -13.06 -1.26 1.02
N THR A 142 -12.69 -0.93 -0.23
CA THR A 142 -12.29 -1.90 -1.24
C THR A 142 -11.01 -2.65 -0.82
N VAL A 143 -10.01 -1.95 -0.32
CA VAL A 143 -8.76 -2.55 0.18
C VAL A 143 -9.04 -3.46 1.38
N LEU A 144 -9.89 -3.03 2.31
CA LEU A 144 -10.31 -3.87 3.45
C LEU A 144 -10.99 -5.15 2.97
N ARG A 145 -11.92 -5.04 2.01
CA ARG A 145 -12.71 -6.15 1.49
C ARG A 145 -11.87 -7.12 0.65
N GLU A 146 -11.06 -6.61 -0.30
CA GLU A 146 -10.39 -7.45 -1.29
C GLU A 146 -9.00 -7.92 -0.83
N THR A 147 -8.30 -7.14 0.01
CA THR A 147 -6.89 -7.40 0.34
C THR A 147 -6.67 -7.82 1.78
N ILE A 148 -7.36 -7.18 2.75
CA ILE A 148 -7.07 -7.36 4.18
C ILE A 148 -7.94 -8.46 4.78
N LEU A 149 -9.27 -8.35 4.70
CA LEU A 149 -10.21 -9.25 5.37
C LEU A 149 -10.68 -10.40 4.49
N GLY A 150 -10.76 -10.18 3.18
CA GLY A 150 -11.49 -11.03 2.24
C GLY A 150 -12.99 -10.69 2.22
N GLU A 151 -13.63 -10.93 1.07
CA GLU A 151 -15.03 -10.54 0.81
C GLU A 151 -16.01 -11.07 1.85
N GLU A 152 -15.91 -12.35 2.22
CA GLU A 152 -16.85 -12.99 3.15
C GLU A 152 -16.83 -12.34 4.54
N LYS A 153 -15.64 -12.16 5.13
CA LYS A 153 -15.51 -11.55 6.46
C LYS A 153 -15.94 -10.08 6.45
N PHE A 154 -15.50 -9.33 5.43
CA PHE A 154 -15.84 -7.93 5.30
C PHE A 154 -17.35 -7.73 5.14
N ASP A 155 -18.00 -8.44 4.18
CA ASP A 155 -19.42 -8.29 3.91
C ASP A 155 -20.27 -8.69 5.12
N LYS A 156 -19.86 -9.72 5.86
CA LYS A 156 -20.49 -10.10 7.13
C LYS A 156 -20.38 -8.96 8.16
N ALA A 157 -19.22 -8.36 8.29
CA ALA A 157 -18.99 -7.28 9.26
C ALA A 157 -19.78 -6.01 8.89
N LEU A 158 -19.82 -5.64 7.61
CA LEU A 158 -20.59 -4.48 7.14
C LEU A 158 -22.11 -4.69 7.31
N ARG A 159 -22.65 -5.87 6.98
CA ARG A 159 -24.07 -6.20 7.24
C ARG A 159 -24.38 -6.12 8.74
N GLN A 160 -23.48 -6.58 9.59
CA GLN A 160 -23.68 -6.50 11.03
C GLN A 160 -23.62 -5.06 11.54
N TYR A 161 -22.75 -4.23 10.97
CA TYR A 161 -22.71 -2.79 11.24
C TYR A 161 -24.02 -2.12 10.89
N ILE A 162 -24.54 -2.34 9.67
CA ILE A 162 -25.83 -1.80 9.23
C ILE A 162 -26.94 -2.26 10.18
N LYS A 163 -26.99 -3.54 10.52
CA LYS A 163 -28.02 -4.10 11.43
C LYS A 163 -27.97 -3.49 12.83
N TYR A 164 -26.80 -3.24 13.39
CA TYR A 164 -26.64 -2.65 14.73
C TYR A 164 -27.03 -1.17 14.75
N TRP A 165 -26.74 -0.47 13.66
CA TRP A 165 -26.87 0.97 13.58
C TRP A 165 -28.05 1.43 12.71
N ALA A 166 -28.87 0.51 12.18
CA ALA A 166 -30.08 0.88 11.46
C ALA A 166 -30.95 1.81 12.29
N PHE A 167 -31.30 2.97 11.70
CA PHE A 167 -32.09 4.05 12.30
C PHE A 167 -31.48 4.67 13.56
N LYS A 168 -30.16 4.64 13.65
CA LYS A 168 -29.34 5.24 14.71
C LYS A 168 -28.24 6.10 14.11
N HIS A 169 -27.47 6.77 14.97
CA HIS A 169 -26.47 7.78 14.60
C HIS A 169 -25.07 7.37 15.07
N PRO A 170 -24.37 6.46 14.35
CA PRO A 170 -23.03 6.03 14.74
C PRO A 170 -21.98 7.10 14.51
N MET A 171 -20.89 7.00 15.28
CA MET A 171 -19.66 7.71 15.06
C MET A 171 -18.64 6.81 14.33
N PRO A 172 -17.54 7.36 13.79
CA PRO A 172 -16.49 6.58 13.15
C PRO A 172 -15.98 5.38 13.97
N GLU A 173 -15.82 5.59 15.29
CA GLU A 173 -15.33 4.56 16.21
C GLU A 173 -16.32 3.38 16.34
N ASP A 174 -17.61 3.59 16.14
CA ASP A 174 -18.60 2.54 16.18
C ASP A 174 -18.49 1.63 14.93
N PHE A 175 -18.19 2.22 13.78
CA PHE A 175 -17.83 1.48 12.58
C PHE A 175 -16.54 0.70 12.77
N PHE A 176 -15.46 1.34 13.19
CA PHE A 176 -14.16 0.71 13.37
C PHE A 176 -14.24 -0.48 14.33
N ARG A 177 -14.85 -0.30 15.51
CA ARG A 177 -15.06 -1.38 16.49
C ARG A 177 -15.92 -2.51 15.96
N THR A 178 -16.97 -2.19 15.20
CA THR A 178 -17.84 -3.25 14.65
C THR A 178 -17.08 -4.10 13.63
N MET A 179 -16.29 -3.46 12.75
CA MET A 179 -15.48 -4.18 11.77
C MET A 179 -14.45 -5.09 12.46
N GLU A 180 -13.74 -4.60 13.47
CA GLU A 180 -12.77 -5.40 14.24
C GLU A 180 -13.44 -6.54 15.01
N ASN A 181 -14.52 -6.27 15.73
CA ASN A 181 -15.20 -7.27 16.56
C ASN A 181 -15.80 -8.41 15.73
N VAL A 182 -16.39 -8.09 14.57
CA VAL A 182 -17.05 -9.09 13.73
C VAL A 182 -16.08 -9.87 12.87
N SER A 183 -15.03 -9.22 12.37
CA SER A 183 -13.96 -9.88 11.60
C SER A 183 -13.01 -10.69 12.47
N GLY A 184 -12.85 -10.30 13.74
CA GLY A 184 -11.85 -10.87 14.66
C GLY A 184 -10.42 -10.41 14.36
N GLU A 185 -10.25 -9.35 13.57
CA GLU A 185 -8.95 -8.81 13.16
C GLU A 185 -8.66 -7.47 13.84
N GLU A 186 -7.42 -7.22 14.20
CA GLU A 186 -6.97 -5.93 14.72
C GLU A 186 -6.65 -5.01 13.55
N LEU A 187 -7.39 -3.91 13.39
CA LEU A 187 -7.31 -3.00 12.23
C LEU A 187 -6.91 -1.58 12.62
N SER A 188 -6.52 -1.32 13.86
CA SER A 188 -6.18 0.03 14.34
C SER A 188 -5.05 0.68 13.53
N TRP A 189 -4.10 -0.10 13.02
CA TRP A 189 -3.03 0.34 12.13
C TRP A 189 -3.58 0.90 10.82
N PHE A 190 -4.63 0.27 10.26
CA PHE A 190 -5.28 0.69 9.02
C PHE A 190 -6.11 1.97 9.24
N TRP A 191 -6.95 2.00 10.29
CA TRP A 191 -7.73 3.19 10.63
C TRP A 191 -6.84 4.41 10.86
N ARG A 192 -5.75 4.21 11.62
CA ARG A 192 -4.78 5.28 11.91
C ARG A 192 -4.16 5.83 10.64
N GLY A 193 -3.68 5.01 9.74
CA GLY A 193 -2.97 5.47 8.56
C GLY A 193 -3.88 5.96 7.44
N TRP A 194 -4.96 5.22 7.15
CA TRP A 194 -5.85 5.53 6.03
C TRP A 194 -6.83 6.67 6.32
N PHE A 195 -7.45 6.68 7.51
CA PHE A 195 -8.54 7.61 7.85
C PHE A 195 -8.09 8.76 8.74
N LEU A 196 -7.31 8.49 9.80
CA LEU A 196 -6.96 9.48 10.81
C LEU A 196 -5.71 10.30 10.49
N ASN A 197 -4.89 9.85 9.55
CA ASN A 197 -3.66 10.52 9.14
C ASN A 197 -3.55 10.61 7.61
N LYS A 198 -2.44 11.19 7.15
CA LYS A 198 -2.10 11.34 5.73
C LYS A 198 -0.99 10.38 5.31
N TRP A 199 -0.93 9.20 5.92
CA TRP A 199 0.11 8.24 5.65
C TRP A 199 -0.03 7.66 4.25
N THR A 200 1.10 7.44 3.61
CA THR A 200 1.19 6.90 2.25
C THR A 200 1.63 5.44 2.27
N ILE A 201 1.26 4.71 1.23
CA ILE A 201 1.77 3.37 0.96
C ILE A 201 2.93 3.50 -0.03
N ASP A 202 4.08 2.95 0.32
CA ASP A 202 5.26 2.85 -0.52
C ASP A 202 6.04 1.62 -0.05
N GLN A 203 5.94 0.54 -0.79
CA GLN A 203 6.62 -0.73 -0.52
C GLN A 203 7.61 -1.01 -1.64
N ALA A 204 8.82 -1.40 -1.31
CA ALA A 204 9.90 -1.59 -2.26
C ALA A 204 10.52 -2.99 -2.20
N ILE A 205 11.08 -3.45 -3.31
CA ILE A 205 12.01 -4.59 -3.33
C ILE A 205 13.42 -4.04 -3.26
N ASN A 206 14.03 -4.17 -2.10
CA ASN A 206 15.41 -3.70 -1.88
C ASN A 206 16.43 -4.57 -2.59
N SER A 207 16.35 -5.89 -2.42
CA SER A 207 17.30 -6.81 -3.05
C SER A 207 16.74 -8.20 -3.30
N VAL A 208 17.28 -8.86 -4.31
CA VAL A 208 17.02 -10.27 -4.63
C VAL A 208 18.36 -10.95 -4.89
N LYS A 209 18.67 -11.99 -4.11
CA LYS A 209 19.95 -12.71 -4.19
C LYS A 209 19.71 -14.22 -4.11
N TYR A 210 20.53 -15.00 -4.79
CA TYR A 210 20.51 -16.45 -4.61
C TYR A 210 21.25 -16.84 -3.33
N VAL A 211 20.77 -17.88 -2.65
CA VAL A 211 21.47 -18.47 -1.50
C VAL A 211 22.83 -18.97 -1.94
N ASP A 212 23.90 -18.48 -1.31
CA ASP A 212 25.29 -18.78 -1.65
C ASP A 212 25.63 -18.54 -3.14
N GLY A 213 24.89 -17.66 -3.82
CA GLY A 213 25.07 -17.39 -5.25
C GLY A 213 24.55 -18.49 -6.19
N ASP A 214 23.90 -19.54 -5.67
CA ASP A 214 23.41 -20.68 -6.43
C ASP A 214 21.87 -20.70 -6.47
N TYR A 215 21.31 -20.51 -7.67
CA TYR A 215 19.83 -20.52 -7.86
C TYR A 215 19.16 -21.82 -7.43
N LYS A 216 19.90 -22.96 -7.42
CA LYS A 216 19.38 -24.25 -7.00
C LYS A 216 19.12 -24.33 -5.49
N LYS A 217 19.69 -23.42 -4.72
CA LYS A 217 19.52 -23.35 -3.26
C LYS A 217 18.37 -22.45 -2.81
N GLY A 218 17.72 -21.76 -3.77
CA GLY A 218 16.63 -20.83 -3.53
C GLY A 218 17.06 -19.36 -3.63
N VAL A 219 16.09 -18.49 -3.41
CA VAL A 219 16.25 -17.02 -3.50
C VAL A 219 15.95 -16.36 -2.15
N ILE A 220 16.72 -15.36 -1.79
CA ILE A 220 16.52 -14.47 -0.64
C ILE A 220 16.02 -13.15 -1.20
N ILE A 221 14.90 -12.68 -0.68
CA ILE A 221 14.26 -11.44 -1.08
C ILE A 221 14.18 -10.53 0.14
N LYS A 222 14.64 -9.29 0.00
CA LYS A 222 14.48 -8.23 0.99
C LYS A 222 13.49 -7.21 0.46
N VAL A 223 12.44 -6.94 1.23
CA VAL A 223 11.43 -5.94 0.96
C VAL A 223 11.45 -4.87 2.03
N GLU A 224 11.01 -3.66 1.68
CA GLU A 224 10.97 -2.50 2.57
C GLU A 224 9.59 -1.86 2.54
N ASN A 225 9.20 -1.26 3.66
CA ASN A 225 8.07 -0.37 3.79
C ASN A 225 8.61 1.06 3.98
N LEU A 226 8.64 1.82 2.89
CA LEU A 226 9.16 3.19 2.85
C LEU A 226 8.10 4.22 3.25
N GLY A 227 6.82 3.88 3.03
CA GLY A 227 5.68 4.69 3.46
C GLY A 227 5.38 4.53 4.96
N GLN A 228 4.52 5.40 5.49
CA GLN A 228 4.10 5.33 6.88
C GLN A 228 2.97 4.32 7.09
N LEU A 229 2.15 4.04 6.06
CA LEU A 229 1.04 3.09 6.13
C LEU A 229 1.51 1.69 5.68
N PRO A 230 1.77 0.80 6.62
CA PRO A 230 2.13 -0.57 6.27
C PRO A 230 0.92 -1.33 5.73
N MET A 231 1.14 -2.21 4.75
CA MET A 231 0.10 -3.04 4.16
C MET A 231 0.55 -4.49 4.03
N PRO A 232 -0.36 -5.46 4.21
CA PRO A 232 -0.06 -6.82 3.74
C PRO A 232 0.14 -6.79 2.23
N THR A 233 1.05 -7.60 1.71
CA THR A 233 1.33 -7.60 0.29
C THR A 233 1.61 -9.00 -0.26
N THR A 234 1.46 -9.17 -1.57
CA THR A 234 1.83 -10.37 -2.28
C THR A 234 3.12 -10.11 -3.06
N VAL A 235 4.09 -11.00 -2.90
CA VAL A 235 5.33 -11.00 -3.66
C VAL A 235 5.25 -12.11 -4.70
N GLN A 236 5.30 -11.76 -5.98
CA GLN A 236 5.33 -12.69 -7.09
C GLN A 236 6.76 -12.85 -7.60
N ILE A 237 7.24 -14.08 -7.64
CA ILE A 237 8.54 -14.46 -8.20
C ILE A 237 8.28 -15.10 -9.57
N ASN A 238 8.76 -14.47 -10.64
CA ASN A 238 8.66 -14.99 -11.98
C ASN A 238 10.00 -15.63 -12.37
N PHE A 239 9.95 -16.85 -12.85
CA PHE A 239 11.12 -17.60 -13.26
C PHE A 239 11.37 -17.50 -14.76
N LYS A 240 12.62 -17.71 -15.19
CA LYS A 240 13.01 -17.68 -16.62
C LYS A 240 12.32 -18.74 -17.47
N ASP A 241 11.84 -19.82 -16.84
CA ASP A 241 11.09 -20.88 -17.51
C ASP A 241 9.60 -20.53 -17.77
N GLY A 242 9.18 -19.29 -17.42
CA GLY A 242 7.81 -18.80 -17.58
C GLY A 242 6.85 -19.16 -16.46
N THR A 243 7.29 -19.93 -15.46
CA THR A 243 6.48 -20.23 -14.26
C THR A 243 6.58 -19.12 -13.23
N SER A 244 5.65 -19.09 -12.27
CA SER A 244 5.70 -18.15 -11.14
C SER A 244 5.33 -18.80 -9.82
N GLN A 245 5.73 -18.15 -8.72
CA GLN A 245 5.35 -18.49 -7.35
C GLN A 245 4.96 -17.21 -6.62
N GLU A 246 3.91 -17.28 -5.78
CA GLU A 246 3.50 -16.17 -4.93
C GLU A 246 3.78 -16.46 -3.46
N VAL A 247 4.20 -15.43 -2.74
CA VAL A 247 4.36 -15.42 -1.29
C VAL A 247 3.55 -14.26 -0.74
N LYS A 248 2.65 -14.55 0.20
CA LYS A 248 1.88 -13.51 0.91
C LYS A 248 2.63 -13.09 2.17
N LEU A 249 2.89 -11.83 2.31
CA LEU A 249 3.45 -11.21 3.51
C LEU A 249 2.31 -10.60 4.31
N PRO A 250 2.00 -11.12 5.50
CA PRO A 250 0.96 -10.58 6.36
C PRO A 250 1.40 -9.25 6.99
N ILE A 251 0.46 -8.51 7.55
CA ILE A 251 0.73 -7.22 8.19
C ILE A 251 1.73 -7.32 9.36
N GLU A 252 1.80 -8.48 9.98
CA GLU A 252 2.67 -8.76 11.14
C GLU A 252 4.14 -8.52 10.85
N VAL A 253 4.59 -8.69 9.60
CA VAL A 253 6.00 -8.46 9.22
C VAL A 253 6.41 -7.01 9.43
N TRP A 254 5.45 -6.08 9.38
CA TRP A 254 5.66 -4.65 9.51
C TRP A 254 5.42 -4.07 10.91
N LYS A 255 4.89 -4.88 11.85
CA LYS A 255 4.54 -4.37 13.21
C LYS A 255 5.75 -3.79 13.98
N ARG A 256 6.96 -4.26 13.71
CA ARG A 256 8.19 -3.83 14.39
C ARG A 256 9.36 -3.57 13.44
N ASN A 257 9.15 -3.71 12.14
CA ASN A 257 10.22 -3.66 11.15
C ASN A 257 9.78 -2.78 9.98
N THR A 258 10.72 -2.03 9.44
CA THR A 258 10.56 -1.33 8.14
C THR A 258 11.12 -2.16 6.98
N GLU A 259 11.83 -3.24 7.29
CA GLU A 259 12.44 -4.16 6.34
C GLU A 259 12.08 -5.61 6.70
N TRP A 260 11.92 -6.46 5.69
CA TRP A 260 11.69 -7.89 5.89
C TRP A 260 12.46 -8.71 4.88
N THR A 261 13.23 -9.68 5.38
CA THR A 261 14.01 -10.60 4.54
C THR A 261 13.46 -12.01 4.70
N PHE A 262 13.19 -12.68 3.59
CA PHE A 262 12.70 -14.04 3.59
C PHE A 262 13.32 -14.87 2.47
N LYS A 263 13.36 -16.20 2.68
CA LYS A 263 13.86 -17.17 1.71
C LYS A 263 12.68 -17.86 1.01
N VAL A 264 12.78 -17.96 -0.31
CA VAL A 264 11.85 -18.74 -1.14
C VAL A 264 12.61 -19.97 -1.66
N PRO A 265 12.19 -21.19 -1.29
CA PRO A 265 12.77 -22.40 -1.86
C PRO A 265 12.50 -22.45 -3.38
N SER A 266 13.53 -22.63 -4.16
CA SER A 266 13.44 -22.79 -5.60
C SER A 266 14.72 -23.45 -6.12
N ASN A 267 14.61 -24.15 -7.25
CA ASN A 267 15.73 -24.64 -8.06
C ASN A 267 15.72 -24.01 -9.45
N LYS A 268 15.03 -22.90 -9.63
CA LYS A 268 14.82 -22.20 -10.90
C LYS A 268 15.48 -20.83 -10.89
N GLU A 269 15.94 -20.39 -12.06
CA GLU A 269 16.45 -19.03 -12.20
C GLU A 269 15.31 -18.00 -12.18
N VAL A 270 15.42 -16.99 -11.35
CA VAL A 270 14.50 -15.87 -11.27
C VAL A 270 14.71 -14.92 -12.44
N ALA A 271 13.63 -14.49 -13.07
CA ALA A 271 13.62 -13.42 -14.06
C ALA A 271 13.31 -12.08 -13.39
N THR A 272 12.18 -12.02 -12.67
CA THR A 272 11.72 -10.81 -11.98
C THR A 272 11.06 -11.16 -10.65
N VAL A 273 11.10 -10.22 -9.71
CA VAL A 273 10.27 -10.24 -8.50
C VAL A 273 9.40 -9.00 -8.51
N LYS A 274 8.11 -9.14 -8.17
CA LYS A 274 7.14 -8.05 -8.20
C LYS A 274 6.29 -8.03 -6.93
N LEU A 275 6.16 -6.84 -6.31
CA LEU A 275 5.18 -6.57 -5.25
C LEU A 275 3.82 -6.27 -5.88
N ASP A 276 2.77 -6.63 -5.17
CA ASP A 276 1.37 -6.37 -5.55
C ASP A 276 1.09 -6.63 -7.04
N PRO A 277 1.26 -7.86 -7.52
CA PRO A 277 1.13 -8.17 -8.95
C PRO A 277 -0.25 -7.87 -9.53
N LYS A 278 -1.28 -7.81 -8.68
CA LYS A 278 -2.67 -7.54 -9.06
C LYS A 278 -3.04 -6.06 -9.05
N GLY A 279 -2.15 -5.18 -8.54
CA GLY A 279 -2.42 -3.76 -8.42
C GLY A 279 -3.54 -3.43 -7.42
N ALA A 280 -3.60 -4.17 -6.33
CA ALA A 280 -4.62 -4.03 -5.30
C ALA A 280 -4.36 -2.89 -4.31
N LEU A 281 -3.15 -2.34 -4.29
CA LEU A 281 -2.74 -1.28 -3.39
C LEU A 281 -2.41 0.01 -4.16
N PRO A 282 -2.81 1.19 -3.66
CA PRO A 282 -2.43 2.48 -4.23
C PRO A 282 -1.04 2.91 -3.73
N ASP A 283 -0.02 2.20 -4.16
CA ASP A 283 1.37 2.51 -3.87
C ASP A 283 1.82 3.75 -4.65
N ILE A 284 2.51 4.67 -3.99
CA ILE A 284 2.88 5.97 -4.57
C ILE A 284 4.12 5.92 -5.47
N ASP A 285 4.94 4.88 -5.37
CA ASP A 285 6.10 4.66 -6.25
C ASP A 285 6.17 3.25 -6.82
N LEU A 286 5.50 3.02 -7.93
CA LEU A 286 5.49 1.72 -8.61
C LEU A 286 6.83 1.31 -9.22
N LYS A 287 7.81 2.20 -9.31
CA LYS A 287 9.11 1.90 -9.92
C LYS A 287 9.95 0.98 -9.04
N ASN A 288 9.77 1.09 -7.72
CA ASN A 288 10.50 0.28 -6.74
C ASN A 288 9.80 -1.08 -6.45
N ASN A 289 8.59 -1.30 -7.01
CA ASN A 289 7.80 -2.53 -6.82
C ASN A 289 8.23 -3.70 -7.72
N THR A 290 9.19 -3.51 -8.60
CA THR A 290 9.67 -4.57 -9.49
C THR A 290 11.20 -4.62 -9.50
N PHE A 291 11.73 -5.81 -9.26
CA PHE A 291 13.15 -6.09 -9.35
C PHE A 291 13.42 -7.04 -10.53
N ASN A 292 14.24 -6.59 -11.50
CA ASN A 292 14.68 -7.42 -12.61
C ASN A 292 16.05 -8.02 -12.30
N MET A 293 16.17 -9.32 -12.36
CA MET A 293 17.47 -9.98 -12.15
C MET A 293 18.50 -9.65 -13.24
N ALA A 294 18.06 -9.23 -14.43
CA ALA A 294 18.94 -8.76 -15.49
C ALA A 294 19.54 -7.39 -15.18
N ASP A 295 18.77 -6.53 -14.47
CA ASP A 295 19.18 -5.21 -14.04
C ASP A 295 19.91 -5.28 -12.68
N ALA A 296 19.76 -6.42 -11.95
CA ALA A 296 20.62 -6.71 -10.84
C ALA A 296 22.03 -6.63 -11.41
N ARG A 297 22.71 -5.51 -11.15
CA ARG A 297 24.09 -5.29 -11.56
C ARG A 297 24.81 -6.59 -11.23
N ALA A 298 25.35 -7.26 -12.24
CA ALA A 298 26.34 -8.28 -12.02
C ALA A 298 27.27 -7.66 -11.00
N VAL A 299 27.27 -8.17 -9.76
CA VAL A 299 28.15 -7.64 -8.72
C VAL A 299 29.50 -7.70 -9.39
N GLU A 300 29.97 -6.54 -9.76
CA GLU A 300 31.18 -6.39 -10.58
C GLU A 300 32.19 -7.26 -9.84
N LYS A 301 32.73 -8.30 -10.50
CA LYS A 301 33.70 -9.16 -9.84
C LYS A 301 34.91 -8.29 -9.57
N ILE A 302 34.87 -7.64 -8.42
CA ILE A 302 35.99 -6.86 -7.97
C ILE A 302 37.12 -7.82 -7.59
N ASN A 303 38.35 -7.38 -7.83
CA ASN A 303 39.48 -8.00 -7.18
C ASN A 303 39.68 -7.31 -5.80
N PRO A 304 39.40 -7.99 -4.66
CA PRO A 304 39.55 -7.37 -3.33
C PRO A 304 40.95 -6.81 -3.06
N LYS A 305 41.96 -7.33 -3.74
CA LYS A 305 43.36 -6.84 -3.63
C LYS A 305 43.50 -5.39 -4.09
N ASP A 306 42.66 -4.93 -5.00
CA ASP A 306 42.69 -3.54 -5.48
C ASP A 306 42.32 -2.53 -4.41
N TYR A 307 41.57 -2.95 -3.41
CA TYR A 307 41.09 -2.15 -2.28
C TYR A 307 41.93 -2.36 -1.02
N ALA A 308 42.87 -3.29 -1.05
CA ALA A 308 43.73 -3.59 0.10
C ALA A 308 44.78 -2.50 0.33
N GLY A 309 45.14 -2.29 1.58
CA GLY A 309 46.14 -1.33 1.99
C GLY A 309 45.89 -0.76 3.38
N THR A 310 46.77 0.12 3.81
CA THR A 310 46.64 0.86 5.06
C THR A 310 46.14 2.26 4.75
N PHE A 311 45.11 2.70 5.45
CA PHE A 311 44.43 3.98 5.26
C PHE A 311 44.39 4.76 6.57
N THR A 312 44.65 6.06 6.51
CA THR A 312 44.67 6.93 7.70
C THR A 312 43.77 8.12 7.55
N SER A 313 43.10 8.48 8.62
CA SER A 313 42.32 9.72 8.73
C SER A 313 43.00 10.69 9.68
N LYS A 314 43.22 11.92 9.20
CA LYS A 314 43.69 13.02 10.06
C LYS A 314 42.54 13.63 10.89
N GLN A 315 41.31 13.46 10.45
CA GLN A 315 40.13 14.02 11.12
C GLN A 315 39.88 13.39 12.49
N ILE A 316 40.11 12.06 12.61
CA ILE A 316 39.88 11.31 13.87
C ILE A 316 41.18 10.62 14.36
N ASN A 317 42.31 10.88 13.75
CA ASN A 317 43.61 10.27 14.08
C ASN A 317 43.56 8.73 14.17
N ALA A 318 42.92 8.09 13.18
CA ALA A 318 42.71 6.64 13.12
C ALA A 318 43.41 6.02 11.90
N GLU A 319 43.78 4.75 12.06
CA GLU A 319 44.36 3.92 11.00
C GLU A 319 43.50 2.66 10.81
N PHE A 320 43.13 2.38 9.56
CA PHE A 320 42.41 1.17 9.17
C PHE A 320 43.24 0.37 8.16
N VAL A 321 43.25 -0.94 8.32
CA VAL A 321 43.91 -1.85 7.40
C VAL A 321 42.86 -2.65 6.64
N MET A 322 42.88 -2.54 5.32
CA MET A 322 42.05 -3.35 4.43
C MET A 322 42.83 -4.55 3.94
N LYS A 323 42.38 -5.78 4.25
CA LYS A 323 43.01 -7.03 3.81
C LYS A 323 42.11 -7.79 2.86
N ALA A 324 42.69 -8.30 1.79
CA ALA A 324 42.03 -9.19 0.86
C ALA A 324 42.33 -10.65 1.24
N GLU A 325 41.37 -11.38 1.77
CA GLU A 325 41.50 -12.79 2.18
C GLU A 325 40.24 -13.54 1.77
N ASN A 326 40.38 -14.77 1.25
CA ASN A 326 39.27 -15.64 0.84
C ASN A 326 38.25 -15.00 -0.13
N ASP A 327 38.78 -14.26 -1.14
CA ASP A 327 38.00 -13.50 -2.13
C ASP A 327 37.05 -12.42 -1.54
N LYS A 328 37.34 -12.01 -0.27
CA LYS A 328 36.63 -10.93 0.41
C LYS A 328 37.62 -9.81 0.83
N LEU A 329 37.08 -8.60 0.92
CA LEU A 329 37.76 -7.50 1.57
C LEU A 329 37.38 -7.50 3.06
N ASN A 330 38.39 -7.39 3.92
CA ASN A 330 38.19 -7.35 5.36
C ASN A 330 38.78 -6.06 5.92
N LEU A 331 38.06 -5.39 6.79
CA LEU A 331 38.53 -4.29 7.59
C LEU A 331 39.19 -4.83 8.87
N VAL A 332 40.43 -4.47 9.12
CA VAL A 332 41.11 -4.81 10.38
C VAL A 332 41.28 -3.54 11.19
N PHE A 333 40.70 -3.53 12.37
CA PHE A 333 40.78 -2.40 13.30
C PHE A 333 40.87 -2.91 14.75
N SER A 334 41.78 -2.38 15.52
CA SER A 334 42.00 -2.78 16.94
C SER A 334 42.11 -4.29 17.16
N GLY A 335 42.74 -5.02 16.22
CA GLY A 335 42.89 -6.48 16.30
C GLY A 335 41.68 -7.30 15.90
N GLN A 336 40.54 -6.68 15.56
CA GLN A 336 39.37 -7.32 15.02
C GLN A 336 39.36 -7.34 13.50
N THR A 337 38.91 -8.43 12.90
CA THR A 337 38.74 -8.57 11.46
C THR A 337 37.25 -8.59 11.13
N ILE A 338 36.79 -7.61 10.37
CA ILE A 338 35.40 -7.40 10.01
C ILE A 338 35.26 -7.64 8.50
N PRO A 339 34.54 -8.68 8.06
CA PRO A 339 34.32 -8.94 6.65
C PRO A 339 33.42 -7.86 6.05
N LEU A 340 33.74 -7.41 4.84
CA LEU A 340 33.00 -6.41 4.11
C LEU A 340 32.37 -7.04 2.85
N ASP A 341 31.11 -6.78 2.64
CA ASP A 341 30.36 -7.21 1.46
C ASP A 341 30.27 -6.05 0.44
N TYR A 342 30.68 -6.32 -0.80
CA TYR A 342 30.67 -5.34 -1.88
C TYR A 342 29.23 -5.10 -2.36
N GLN A 343 28.83 -3.83 -2.41
CA GLN A 343 27.47 -3.42 -2.79
C GLN A 343 27.38 -2.80 -4.20
N GLY A 344 28.49 -2.77 -4.94
CA GLY A 344 28.59 -2.04 -6.22
C GLY A 344 29.16 -0.61 -6.02
N GLU A 345 29.54 0.04 -7.12
CA GLU A 345 30.01 1.44 -7.12
C GLU A 345 31.10 1.78 -6.07
N ASN A 346 32.01 0.83 -5.83
CA ASN A 346 33.04 0.94 -4.79
C ASN A 346 32.51 1.07 -3.35
N LYS A 347 31.26 0.68 -3.10
CA LYS A 347 30.66 0.63 -1.75
C LYS A 347 30.82 -0.74 -1.12
N PHE A 348 31.12 -0.74 0.16
CA PHE A 348 31.26 -1.93 0.98
C PHE A 348 30.50 -1.75 2.29
N THR A 349 29.85 -2.79 2.76
CA THR A 349 29.08 -2.77 4.01
C THR A 349 29.41 -3.96 4.90
N ASN A 350 29.22 -3.77 6.20
CA ASN A 350 29.06 -4.87 7.14
C ASN A 350 27.80 -4.61 7.97
N GLU A 351 26.70 -5.33 7.65
CA GLU A 351 25.40 -5.14 8.30
C GLU A 351 25.42 -5.43 9.80
N GLN A 352 26.25 -6.39 10.25
CA GLN A 352 26.35 -6.75 11.67
C GLN A 352 27.12 -5.71 12.49
N GLY A 353 28.07 -5.02 11.87
CA GLY A 353 28.90 -4.00 12.51
C GLY A 353 28.43 -2.57 12.27
N GLY A 354 27.39 -2.35 11.45
CA GLY A 354 26.89 -1.02 11.11
C GLY A 354 27.92 -0.18 10.32
N ILE A 355 28.77 -0.82 9.51
CA ILE A 355 29.85 -0.17 8.78
C ILE A 355 29.46 -0.01 7.32
N ASP A 356 29.37 1.24 6.86
CA ASP A 356 29.21 1.61 5.45
C ASP A 356 30.38 2.45 5.00
N LEU A 357 31.09 1.99 3.97
CA LEU A 357 32.21 2.73 3.43
C LEU A 357 32.20 2.80 1.90
N THR A 358 32.65 3.91 1.35
CA THR A 358 32.70 4.15 -0.10
C THR A 358 34.09 4.55 -0.52
N PHE A 359 34.70 3.72 -1.39
CA PHE A 359 36.02 4.05 -1.95
C PHE A 359 35.90 5.07 -3.08
N SER A 360 36.97 5.89 -3.23
CA SER A 360 37.18 6.73 -4.41
C SER A 360 37.34 5.88 -5.68
N LYS A 361 37.12 6.48 -6.85
CA LYS A 361 37.28 5.77 -8.15
C LYS A 361 38.67 5.20 -8.36
N ASP A 362 39.70 5.88 -7.87
CA ASP A 362 41.10 5.45 -7.95
C ASP A 362 41.52 4.52 -6.79
N LYS A 363 40.57 4.21 -5.86
CA LYS A 363 40.78 3.32 -4.70
C LYS A 363 41.89 3.78 -3.74
N LYS A 364 42.27 5.06 -3.79
CA LYS A 364 43.28 5.66 -2.93
C LYS A 364 42.72 6.31 -1.66
N SER A 365 41.44 6.45 -1.58
CA SER A 365 40.75 6.89 -0.36
C SER A 365 39.42 6.17 -0.22
N PHE A 366 38.86 6.19 1.00
CA PHE A 366 37.44 5.85 1.25
C PHE A 366 36.87 6.80 2.30
N SER A 367 35.54 6.87 2.36
CA SER A 367 34.81 7.63 3.37
C SER A 367 33.82 6.77 4.11
N ILE A 368 33.62 7.10 5.39
CA ILE A 368 32.55 6.59 6.27
C ILE A 368 31.67 7.77 6.63
N GLU A 369 30.37 7.56 6.70
CA GLU A 369 29.42 8.54 7.22
C GLU A 369 29.01 8.14 8.64
N GLU A 370 29.32 8.98 9.62
CA GLU A 370 28.98 8.75 11.02
C GLU A 370 28.36 10.02 11.62
N ALA A 371 27.19 9.90 12.22
CA ALA A 371 26.42 11.00 12.83
C ALA A 371 26.27 12.24 11.91
N GLY A 372 26.10 12.02 10.60
CA GLY A 372 25.97 13.10 9.60
C GLY A 372 27.29 13.79 9.22
N GLN A 373 28.41 13.27 9.67
CA GLN A 373 29.75 13.75 9.28
C GLN A 373 30.44 12.73 8.38
N LYS A 374 31.03 13.22 7.29
CA LYS A 374 31.84 12.42 6.38
C LYS A 374 33.27 12.41 6.84
N ILE A 375 33.79 11.24 7.21
CA ILE A 375 35.18 11.01 7.63
C ILE A 375 35.93 10.38 6.47
N GLU A 376 37.00 10.99 6.03
CA GLU A 376 37.82 10.50 4.92
C GLU A 376 39.08 9.81 5.41
N PHE A 377 39.43 8.68 4.78
CA PHE A 377 40.66 7.90 4.99
C PHE A 377 41.44 7.84 3.70
N ILE A 378 42.76 8.16 3.76
CA ILE A 378 43.65 8.21 2.62
C ILE A 378 44.67 7.07 2.74
N LYS A 379 44.93 6.40 1.63
CA LYS A 379 45.93 5.31 1.54
C LYS A 379 47.33 5.85 1.80
N LYS A 380 48.07 5.13 2.67
CA LYS A 380 49.50 5.39 2.92
C LYS A 380 50.35 5.04 1.70
#